data_3e2a649a5391d6cbf50341e8d96877dc
#
_entry.id   3e2a649a5391d6cbf50341e8d96877dc
#
_cell.length_a   1.000
_cell.length_b   1.000
_cell.length_c   1.000
_cell.angle_alpha   90.00
_cell.angle_beta   90.00
_cell.angle_gamma   90.00
#
_symmetry.space_group_name_H-M   'P 1'
#
loop_
_entity.id
_entity.type
_entity.pdbx_description
1 polymer ?
#
loop_
_entity_poly.entity_id
_entity_poly.type
_entity_poly.pdbx_seq_one_letter_code
_entity_poly.pdbx_strand_id
1 'polypeptide(L)'
;MSKSIVSIVKGDNVKKMVEDALNHLGGVKALIKEGSTVVVKPNGGHEGTPESSVCTSPAVVKAVIEVIRQANPKKIILAEAAAIGCDTMKCLEVSGIKKAAEEAGIDEIIDIKSDTDLVRKRIQNPGSKIKNVKLPRFLIEADHIVNIPIFKTHVSMVFTCALKNIKGVVQDTVHGLMHMTNLAAAMMDLWSVIRADLSIADLIRPMEGFGPHTTGTPVDFGCIVASQDPVALDATVCRMIGLSIDDVDYFTAAREKGIGLIDESDIEIRGNTIKEVYKELYLPYLEGFGAWPEYNFHIENACSSCQGLLAYSMAKLKLLDDYDKNKGIDIVLGRKTQIPENIKYGRDLLLIGDCTKTLKKKIEDAGKTCVHVSGCPPGEPHPYWAIIDRIDMPDQRTPEQIRIRHEAENDILIERLKAQKSK
;
A
#
# COMPACT_ATOMS: atom_id res chain seq x y z
N MET A 1 -31.93 -2.92 -1.98
CA MET A 1 -30.76 -3.53 -2.68
C MET A 1 -30.33 -4.77 -1.89
N SER A 2 -29.73 -5.78 -2.54
CA SER A 2 -29.14 -6.91 -1.81
C SER A 2 -27.95 -6.42 -1.01
N LYS A 3 -27.80 -6.93 0.22
CA LYS A 3 -26.64 -6.62 1.06
C LYS A 3 -25.38 -7.26 0.49
N SER A 4 -24.22 -6.61 0.67
CA SER A 4 -22.92 -7.25 0.45
C SER A 4 -22.59 -8.19 1.61
N ILE A 5 -22.18 -9.42 1.29
CA ILE A 5 -21.78 -10.40 2.30
C ILE A 5 -20.27 -10.25 2.55
N VAL A 6 -19.91 -10.11 3.83
CA VAL A 6 -18.50 -10.13 4.29
C VAL A 6 -18.36 -11.26 5.30
N SER A 7 -17.46 -12.20 4.98
CA SER A 7 -17.11 -13.30 5.88
C SER A 7 -15.93 -12.92 6.75
N ILE A 8 -16.02 -13.17 8.05
CA ILE A 8 -14.93 -13.02 9.02
C ILE A 8 -14.68 -14.38 9.66
N VAL A 9 -13.45 -14.89 9.56
CA VAL A 9 -13.06 -16.16 10.18
C VAL A 9 -11.81 -15.97 11.01
N LYS A 10 -11.90 -16.25 12.31
CA LYS A 10 -10.76 -16.25 13.25
C LYS A 10 -10.35 -17.69 13.55
N GLY A 11 -9.04 -17.97 13.56
CA GLY A 11 -8.54 -19.32 13.83
C GLY A 11 -7.03 -19.46 13.67
N ASP A 12 -6.56 -20.71 13.77
CA ASP A 12 -5.13 -21.04 13.71
C ASP A 12 -4.76 -21.89 12.47
N ASN A 13 -5.75 -22.48 11.81
CA ASN A 13 -5.54 -23.26 10.60
C ASN A 13 -5.93 -22.45 9.36
N VAL A 14 -4.94 -21.85 8.71
CA VAL A 14 -5.12 -20.92 7.59
C VAL A 14 -5.97 -21.53 6.47
N LYS A 15 -5.71 -22.80 6.07
CA LYS A 15 -6.48 -23.45 5.00
C LYS A 15 -7.95 -23.59 5.37
N LYS A 16 -8.22 -24.06 6.58
CA LYS A 16 -9.59 -24.18 7.07
C LYS A 16 -10.28 -22.83 7.16
N MET A 17 -9.57 -21.78 7.58
CA MET A 17 -10.11 -20.42 7.64
C MET A 17 -10.50 -19.91 6.24
N VAL A 18 -9.69 -20.16 5.22
CA VAL A 18 -10.02 -19.80 3.83
C VAL A 18 -11.22 -20.61 3.34
N GLU A 19 -11.27 -21.92 3.59
CA GLU A 19 -12.42 -22.78 3.23
C GLU A 19 -13.72 -22.29 3.91
N ASP A 20 -13.69 -22.03 5.22
CA ASP A 20 -14.84 -21.54 5.97
C ASP A 20 -15.28 -20.15 5.46
N ALA A 21 -14.32 -19.25 5.18
CA ALA A 21 -14.63 -17.93 4.62
C ALA A 21 -15.35 -18.02 3.28
N LEU A 22 -14.90 -18.90 2.38
CA LEU A 22 -15.55 -19.08 1.09
C LEU A 22 -16.89 -19.81 1.23
N ASN A 23 -17.04 -20.74 2.20
CA ASN A 23 -18.31 -21.40 2.47
C ASN A 23 -19.39 -20.40 2.91
N HIS A 24 -19.03 -19.39 3.71
CA HIS A 24 -19.95 -18.30 4.06
C HIS A 24 -20.41 -17.48 2.84
N LEU A 25 -19.65 -17.49 1.75
CA LEU A 25 -19.98 -16.80 0.49
C LEU A 25 -20.68 -17.72 -0.52
N GLY A 26 -21.03 -18.97 -0.15
CA GLY A 26 -21.71 -19.93 -1.02
C GLY A 26 -20.82 -21.10 -1.49
N GLY A 27 -19.55 -21.11 -1.08
CA GLY A 27 -18.58 -22.16 -1.39
C GLY A 27 -17.80 -21.92 -2.68
N VAL A 28 -16.58 -22.47 -2.73
CA VAL A 28 -15.64 -22.22 -3.83
C VAL A 28 -16.18 -22.58 -5.22
N LYS A 29 -16.99 -23.64 -5.33
CA LYS A 29 -17.60 -24.07 -6.60
C LYS A 29 -18.70 -23.13 -7.12
N ALA A 30 -19.31 -22.34 -6.23
CA ALA A 30 -20.25 -21.29 -6.64
C ALA A 30 -19.53 -20.00 -7.04
N LEU A 31 -18.35 -19.74 -6.45
CA LEU A 31 -17.56 -18.54 -6.69
C LEU A 31 -16.63 -18.66 -7.90
N ILE A 32 -16.12 -19.86 -8.18
CA ILE A 32 -15.18 -20.14 -9.27
C ILE A 32 -15.78 -21.18 -10.19
N LYS A 33 -15.91 -20.82 -11.45
CA LYS A 33 -16.50 -21.68 -12.48
C LYS A 33 -15.52 -22.82 -12.84
N GLU A 34 -16.03 -24.06 -12.97
CA GLU A 34 -15.26 -25.17 -13.49
C GLU A 34 -14.73 -24.88 -14.91
N GLY A 35 -13.48 -25.29 -15.18
CA GLY A 35 -12.82 -25.06 -16.47
C GLY A 35 -12.40 -23.61 -16.73
N SER A 36 -12.54 -22.71 -15.77
CA SER A 36 -12.18 -21.30 -15.90
C SER A 36 -10.66 -21.07 -15.81
N THR A 37 -10.22 -19.93 -16.32
CA THR A 37 -8.90 -19.35 -16.04
C THR A 37 -9.02 -18.37 -14.88
N VAL A 38 -8.27 -18.62 -13.81
CA VAL A 38 -8.30 -17.82 -12.58
C VAL A 38 -6.96 -17.11 -12.42
N VAL A 39 -7.00 -15.81 -12.20
CA VAL A 39 -5.81 -15.05 -11.78
C VAL A 39 -5.87 -14.82 -10.29
N VAL A 40 -4.85 -15.20 -9.54
CA VAL A 40 -4.67 -14.88 -8.13
C VAL A 40 -3.67 -13.76 -8.00
N LYS A 41 -4.04 -12.69 -7.30
CA LYS A 41 -3.22 -11.51 -7.12
C LYS A 41 -2.93 -11.25 -5.65
N PRO A 42 -1.77 -11.71 -5.12
CA PRO A 42 -1.34 -11.39 -3.76
C PRO A 42 -0.92 -9.93 -3.63
N ASN A 43 -0.46 -9.51 -2.46
CA ASN A 43 0.35 -8.33 -2.26
C ASN A 43 1.82 -8.74 -2.17
N GLY A 44 2.54 -8.61 -3.27
CA GLY A 44 3.97 -8.89 -3.41
C GLY A 44 4.77 -7.65 -3.80
N GLY A 45 4.39 -6.49 -3.23
CA GLY A 45 4.84 -5.18 -3.70
C GLY A 45 6.27 -4.78 -3.34
N HIS A 46 6.91 -5.44 -2.37
CA HIS A 46 8.25 -5.10 -1.88
C HIS A 46 9.03 -6.34 -1.42
N GLU A 47 10.34 -6.20 -1.28
CA GLU A 47 11.21 -7.23 -0.69
C GLU A 47 11.01 -7.29 0.83
N GLY A 48 10.02 -8.06 1.29
CA GLY A 48 9.76 -8.32 2.71
C GLY A 48 9.78 -9.80 3.00
N THR A 49 10.40 -10.22 4.11
CA THR A 49 10.36 -11.62 4.53
C THR A 49 8.94 -12.03 4.95
N PRO A 50 8.62 -13.33 5.03
CA PRO A 50 7.30 -13.79 5.47
C PRO A 50 6.86 -13.24 6.83
N GLU A 51 7.82 -12.99 7.72
CA GLU A 51 7.57 -12.50 9.09
C GLU A 51 7.34 -10.99 9.16
N SER A 52 7.72 -10.26 8.13
CA SER A 52 7.68 -8.78 8.12
C SER A 52 6.28 -8.18 7.94
N SER A 53 5.31 -8.97 7.51
CA SER A 53 3.96 -8.50 7.12
C SER A 53 3.94 -7.43 6.02
N VAL A 54 5.05 -7.31 5.28
CA VAL A 54 5.14 -6.41 4.11
C VAL A 54 4.39 -6.98 2.91
N CYS A 55 4.34 -8.30 2.78
CA CYS A 55 3.65 -9.02 1.71
C CYS A 55 2.57 -9.96 2.28
N THR A 56 1.64 -10.40 1.43
CA THR A 56 0.68 -11.45 1.79
C THR A 56 1.42 -12.69 2.29
N SER A 57 0.94 -13.28 3.38
CA SER A 57 1.53 -14.49 3.94
C SER A 57 1.58 -15.63 2.91
N PRO A 58 2.73 -16.29 2.74
CA PRO A 58 2.84 -17.48 1.90
C PRO A 58 1.81 -18.55 2.23
N ALA A 59 1.49 -18.72 3.52
CA ALA A 59 0.48 -19.70 3.96
C ALA A 59 -0.92 -19.36 3.45
N VAL A 60 -1.28 -18.07 3.39
CA VAL A 60 -2.58 -17.64 2.84
C VAL A 60 -2.61 -17.82 1.33
N VAL A 61 -1.54 -17.46 0.61
CA VAL A 61 -1.45 -17.67 -0.86
C VAL A 61 -1.60 -19.15 -1.19
N LYS A 62 -0.86 -20.03 -0.50
CA LYS A 62 -0.94 -21.48 -0.66
C LYS A 62 -2.36 -22.01 -0.42
N ALA A 63 -2.97 -21.63 0.71
CA ALA A 63 -4.30 -22.05 1.07
C ALA A 63 -5.35 -21.62 0.03
N VAL A 64 -5.29 -20.39 -0.45
CA VAL A 64 -6.22 -19.87 -1.47
C VAL A 64 -6.09 -20.64 -2.77
N ILE A 65 -4.87 -20.91 -3.27
CA ILE A 65 -4.66 -21.69 -4.49
C ILE A 65 -5.19 -23.12 -4.32
N GLU A 66 -4.88 -23.80 -3.21
CA GLU A 66 -5.35 -25.15 -2.93
C GLU A 66 -6.89 -25.24 -2.84
N VAL A 67 -7.54 -24.23 -2.26
CA VAL A 67 -9.00 -24.20 -2.16
C VAL A 67 -9.64 -23.91 -3.53
N ILE A 68 -9.08 -22.99 -4.32
CA ILE A 68 -9.54 -22.68 -5.68
C ILE A 68 -9.44 -23.95 -6.58
N ARG A 69 -8.40 -24.77 -6.43
CA ARG A 69 -8.26 -26.04 -7.17
C ARG A 69 -9.43 -26.99 -6.97
N GLN A 70 -10.13 -26.94 -5.85
CA GLN A 70 -11.32 -27.79 -5.60
C GLN A 70 -12.50 -27.46 -6.54
N ALA A 71 -12.48 -26.30 -7.20
CA ALA A 71 -13.47 -25.92 -8.22
C ALA A 71 -13.08 -26.40 -9.64
N ASN A 72 -11.99 -27.14 -9.80
CA ASN A 72 -11.48 -27.66 -11.08
C ASN A 72 -11.29 -26.56 -12.16
N PRO A 73 -10.61 -25.45 -11.88
CA PRO A 73 -10.28 -24.47 -12.91
C PRO A 73 -9.33 -25.10 -13.95
N LYS A 74 -9.41 -24.63 -15.20
CA LYS A 74 -8.49 -25.02 -16.27
C LYS A 74 -7.07 -24.54 -16.01
N LYS A 75 -6.93 -23.33 -15.43
CA LYS A 75 -5.63 -22.69 -15.19
C LYS A 75 -5.73 -21.73 -14.01
N ILE A 76 -4.70 -21.72 -13.15
CA ILE A 76 -4.52 -20.71 -12.11
C ILE A 76 -3.19 -19.98 -12.35
N ILE A 77 -3.25 -18.65 -12.50
CA ILE A 77 -2.10 -17.79 -12.76
C ILE A 77 -1.88 -16.90 -11.53
N LEU A 78 -0.67 -16.86 -10.99
CA LEU A 78 -0.30 -15.83 -10.01
C LEU A 78 0.29 -14.64 -10.76
N ALA A 79 -0.25 -13.45 -10.53
CA ALA A 79 0.23 -12.25 -11.21
C ALA A 79 0.37 -11.06 -10.24
N GLU A 80 1.48 -10.34 -10.35
CA GLU A 80 1.76 -9.14 -9.54
C GLU A 80 2.58 -8.12 -10.33
N ALA A 81 2.44 -6.84 -9.98
CA ALA A 81 3.38 -5.78 -10.32
C ALA A 81 3.87 -5.14 -9.01
N ALA A 82 5.11 -5.40 -8.64
CA ALA A 82 5.73 -4.80 -7.47
C ALA A 82 5.78 -3.26 -7.57
N ALA A 83 6.06 -2.59 -6.47
CA ALA A 83 6.17 -1.14 -6.41
C ALA A 83 7.21 -0.60 -7.40
N ILE A 84 7.09 0.69 -7.73
CA ILE A 84 8.01 1.37 -8.65
C ILE A 84 9.46 1.16 -8.19
N GLY A 85 10.30 0.71 -9.11
CA GLY A 85 11.72 0.46 -8.87
C GLY A 85 12.05 -0.88 -8.19
N CYS A 86 11.03 -1.67 -7.79
CA CYS A 86 11.24 -3.02 -7.26
C CYS A 86 11.16 -4.08 -8.38
N ASP A 87 11.96 -5.13 -8.27
CA ASP A 87 11.86 -6.32 -9.10
C ASP A 87 10.75 -7.23 -8.58
N THR A 88 9.73 -7.48 -9.39
CA THR A 88 8.55 -8.26 -8.98
C THR A 88 8.92 -9.70 -8.61
N MET A 89 9.75 -10.35 -9.44
CA MET A 89 10.11 -11.74 -9.21
C MET A 89 10.94 -11.91 -7.94
N LYS A 90 11.85 -10.98 -7.69
CA LYS A 90 12.64 -10.94 -6.45
C LYS A 90 11.76 -10.69 -5.21
N CYS A 91 10.78 -9.78 -5.30
CA CYS A 91 9.82 -9.55 -4.22
C CYS A 91 9.02 -10.82 -3.90
N LEU A 92 8.54 -11.54 -4.91
CA LEU A 92 7.81 -12.80 -4.75
C LEU A 92 8.68 -13.93 -4.18
N GLU A 93 9.97 -13.93 -4.50
CA GLU A 93 10.93 -14.91 -3.99
C GLU A 93 11.28 -14.65 -2.52
N VAL A 94 11.69 -13.42 -2.18
CA VAL A 94 12.08 -13.02 -0.82
C VAL A 94 10.90 -13.18 0.15
N SER A 95 9.69 -12.83 -0.28
CA SER A 95 8.48 -12.99 0.53
C SER A 95 8.02 -14.44 0.70
N GLY A 96 8.60 -15.39 -0.01
CA GLY A 96 8.19 -16.80 -0.02
C GLY A 96 6.89 -17.08 -0.78
N ILE A 97 6.25 -16.06 -1.38
CA ILE A 97 5.01 -16.21 -2.14
C ILE A 97 5.23 -17.14 -3.34
N LYS A 98 6.33 -16.95 -4.11
CA LYS A 98 6.65 -17.78 -5.26
C LYS A 98 6.72 -19.27 -4.88
N LYS A 99 7.51 -19.59 -3.86
CA LYS A 99 7.65 -20.98 -3.35
C LYS A 99 6.32 -21.57 -2.91
N ALA A 100 5.53 -20.82 -2.15
CA ALA A 100 4.23 -21.28 -1.65
C ALA A 100 3.22 -21.53 -2.79
N ALA A 101 3.24 -20.70 -3.84
CA ALA A 101 2.41 -20.89 -5.02
C ALA A 101 2.83 -22.13 -5.83
N GLU A 102 4.13 -22.34 -6.02
CA GLU A 102 4.69 -23.54 -6.68
C GLU A 102 4.31 -24.81 -5.91
N GLU A 103 4.44 -24.83 -4.59
CA GLU A 103 4.01 -25.94 -3.74
C GLU A 103 2.49 -26.22 -3.80
N ALA A 104 1.67 -25.18 -4.01
CA ALA A 104 0.23 -25.29 -4.18
C ALA A 104 -0.20 -25.74 -5.59
N GLY A 105 0.76 -25.90 -6.51
CA GLY A 105 0.53 -26.31 -7.88
C GLY A 105 -0.01 -25.20 -8.77
N ILE A 106 0.53 -23.96 -8.63
CA ILE A 106 0.24 -22.87 -9.56
C ILE A 106 0.68 -23.25 -10.98
N ASP A 107 -0.08 -22.85 -12.00
CA ASP A 107 0.25 -23.20 -13.39
C ASP A 107 1.23 -22.21 -14.03
N GLU A 108 1.17 -20.94 -13.59
CA GLU A 108 2.03 -19.87 -14.13
C GLU A 108 2.20 -18.74 -13.12
N ILE A 109 3.38 -18.09 -13.15
CA ILE A 109 3.66 -16.87 -12.39
C ILE A 109 4.08 -15.77 -13.37
N ILE A 110 3.38 -14.64 -13.36
CA ILE A 110 3.58 -13.54 -14.31
C ILE A 110 4.00 -12.27 -13.56
N ASP A 111 5.12 -11.67 -14.01
CA ASP A 111 5.45 -10.28 -13.71
C ASP A 111 4.70 -9.36 -14.66
N ILE A 112 3.69 -8.67 -14.16
CA ILE A 112 2.87 -7.72 -14.92
C ILE A 112 3.70 -6.56 -15.50
N LYS A 113 4.80 -6.18 -14.83
CA LYS A 113 5.65 -5.07 -15.29
C LYS A 113 6.36 -5.38 -16.60
N SER A 114 6.70 -6.65 -16.84
CA SER A 114 7.37 -7.13 -18.04
C SER A 114 6.44 -7.51 -19.19
N ASP A 115 5.12 -7.57 -18.93
CA ASP A 115 4.14 -7.93 -19.94
C ASP A 115 4.05 -6.85 -21.05
N THR A 116 4.09 -7.30 -22.30
CA THR A 116 4.02 -6.43 -23.49
C THR A 116 2.69 -6.49 -24.23
N ASP A 117 1.86 -7.51 -23.94
CA ASP A 117 0.52 -7.65 -24.55
C ASP A 117 -0.52 -6.91 -23.74
N LEU A 118 -0.61 -5.60 -23.99
CA LEU A 118 -1.42 -4.68 -23.24
C LEU A 118 -2.65 -4.21 -24.02
N VAL A 119 -3.81 -4.26 -23.38
CA VAL A 119 -5.08 -3.74 -23.88
C VAL A 119 -5.33 -2.36 -23.28
N ARG A 120 -5.64 -1.37 -24.12
CA ARG A 120 -6.04 -0.03 -23.67
C ARG A 120 -7.52 -0.03 -23.28
N LYS A 121 -7.81 0.33 -22.05
CA LYS A 121 -9.17 0.54 -21.53
C LYS A 121 -9.41 2.02 -21.30
N ARG A 122 -10.57 2.51 -21.77
CA ARG A 122 -11.04 3.88 -21.49
C ARG A 122 -11.80 3.88 -20.16
N ILE A 123 -11.47 4.83 -19.30
CA ILE A 123 -12.20 5.08 -18.06
C ILE A 123 -13.37 5.99 -18.36
N GLN A 124 -14.57 5.54 -18.02
CA GLN A 124 -15.79 6.34 -18.16
C GLN A 124 -15.92 7.27 -16.94
N ASN A 125 -16.19 8.56 -17.20
CA ASN A 125 -16.34 9.59 -16.16
C ASN A 125 -15.20 9.52 -15.12
N PRO A 126 -13.92 9.74 -15.51
CA PRO A 126 -12.82 9.61 -14.61
C PRO A 126 -12.89 10.63 -13.47
N GLY A 127 -12.73 10.16 -12.23
CA GLY A 127 -12.58 11.01 -11.04
C GLY A 127 -11.18 11.59 -10.92
N SER A 128 -10.19 10.95 -11.57
CA SER A 128 -8.81 11.41 -11.65
C SER A 128 -8.50 12.05 -13.00
N LYS A 129 -7.24 12.46 -13.22
CA LYS A 129 -6.76 12.93 -14.53
C LYS A 129 -6.46 11.80 -15.52
N ILE A 130 -6.60 10.53 -15.11
CA ILE A 130 -6.30 9.35 -15.93
C ILE A 130 -7.53 8.98 -16.76
N LYS A 131 -7.48 9.20 -18.08
CA LYS A 131 -8.60 8.89 -18.97
C LYS A 131 -8.53 7.48 -19.56
N ASN A 132 -7.38 6.87 -19.57
CA ASN A 132 -7.16 5.54 -20.12
C ASN A 132 -6.08 4.82 -19.31
N VAL A 133 -6.19 3.50 -19.21
CA VAL A 133 -5.20 2.63 -18.61
C VAL A 133 -4.85 1.51 -19.58
N LYS A 134 -3.61 1.06 -19.56
CA LYS A 134 -3.18 -0.15 -20.26
C LYS A 134 -3.11 -1.28 -19.23
N LEU A 135 -3.74 -2.40 -19.54
CA LEU A 135 -3.81 -3.59 -18.71
C LEU A 135 -3.36 -4.81 -19.51
N PRO A 136 -2.65 -5.78 -18.92
CA PRO A 136 -2.35 -7.04 -19.56
C PRO A 136 -3.59 -7.73 -20.12
N ARG A 137 -3.47 -8.26 -21.35
CA ARG A 137 -4.59 -8.95 -22.00
C ARG A 137 -5.09 -10.11 -21.17
N PHE A 138 -4.20 -10.93 -20.61
CA PHE A 138 -4.58 -12.10 -19.81
C PHE A 138 -5.44 -11.74 -18.58
N LEU A 139 -5.26 -10.55 -17.98
CA LEU A 139 -6.11 -10.06 -16.89
C LEU A 139 -7.52 -9.69 -17.37
N ILE A 140 -7.64 -9.18 -18.60
CA ILE A 140 -8.93 -8.82 -19.19
C ILE A 140 -9.70 -10.05 -19.66
N GLU A 141 -9.00 -11.10 -20.07
CA GLU A 141 -9.55 -12.35 -20.59
C GLU A 141 -9.72 -13.43 -19.52
N ALA A 142 -9.19 -13.22 -18.31
CA ALA A 142 -9.41 -14.11 -17.18
C ALA A 142 -10.92 -14.22 -16.85
N ASP A 143 -11.37 -15.43 -16.57
CA ASP A 143 -12.76 -15.67 -16.13
C ASP A 143 -12.98 -15.16 -14.70
N HIS A 144 -11.93 -15.26 -13.85
CA HIS A 144 -11.96 -14.79 -12.46
C HIS A 144 -10.65 -14.13 -12.07
N ILE A 145 -10.74 -13.05 -11.28
CA ILE A 145 -9.62 -12.44 -10.56
C ILE A 145 -9.90 -12.56 -9.07
N VAL A 146 -8.99 -13.24 -8.35
CA VAL A 146 -9.01 -13.39 -6.89
C VAL A 146 -7.92 -12.53 -6.29
N ASN A 147 -8.31 -11.49 -5.59
CA ASN A 147 -7.43 -10.52 -4.92
C ASN A 147 -7.10 -11.02 -3.51
N ILE A 148 -5.81 -11.14 -3.19
CA ILE A 148 -5.34 -11.64 -1.88
C ILE A 148 -4.50 -10.54 -1.19
N PRO A 149 -5.13 -9.45 -0.71
CA PRO A 149 -4.42 -8.39 -0.02
C PRO A 149 -3.96 -8.83 1.37
N ILE A 150 -2.89 -8.23 1.87
CA ILE A 150 -2.64 -8.15 3.31
C ILE A 150 -3.12 -6.81 3.83
N PHE A 151 -3.70 -6.78 5.03
CA PHE A 151 -3.92 -5.51 5.69
C PHE A 151 -2.62 -4.93 6.25
N LYS A 152 -2.36 -3.67 5.94
CA LYS A 152 -1.25 -2.91 6.53
C LYS A 152 -1.57 -1.42 6.58
N THR A 153 -1.15 -0.76 7.64
CA THR A 153 -1.17 0.70 7.74
C THR A 153 -0.32 1.33 6.63
N HIS A 154 -0.56 2.58 6.32
CA HIS A 154 0.12 3.25 5.22
C HIS A 154 0.22 4.76 5.47
N VAL A 155 1.43 5.28 5.60
CA VAL A 155 1.72 6.69 5.89
C VAL A 155 1.12 7.70 4.90
N SER A 156 0.83 7.32 3.66
CA SER A 156 0.25 8.22 2.64
C SER A 156 -1.25 8.05 2.44
N MET A 157 -1.84 6.91 2.84
CA MET A 157 -3.19 6.51 2.45
C MET A 157 -3.95 5.81 3.58
N VAL A 158 -3.51 6.00 4.82
CA VAL A 158 -4.01 5.40 6.06
C VAL A 158 -3.79 3.89 6.11
N PHE A 159 -4.26 3.12 5.12
CA PHE A 159 -4.05 1.67 5.05
C PHE A 159 -3.98 1.13 3.62
N THR A 160 -3.58 -0.13 3.52
CA THR A 160 -3.65 -0.98 2.32
C THR A 160 -4.50 -2.20 2.67
N CYS A 161 -5.50 -2.50 1.82
CA CYS A 161 -6.25 -3.75 1.85
C CYS A 161 -6.80 -4.06 0.44
N ALA A 162 -8.04 -4.54 0.27
CA ALA A 162 -8.56 -5.00 -1.01
C ALA A 162 -8.58 -3.91 -2.09
N LEU A 163 -9.09 -2.71 -1.75
CA LEU A 163 -9.19 -1.60 -2.71
C LEU A 163 -7.84 -1.18 -3.26
N LYS A 164 -6.83 -1.05 -2.41
CA LYS A 164 -5.51 -0.57 -2.87
C LYS A 164 -4.67 -1.68 -3.51
N ASN A 165 -4.88 -2.95 -3.16
CA ASN A 165 -4.10 -4.05 -3.70
C ASN A 165 -4.25 -4.21 -5.22
N ILE A 166 -5.42 -3.88 -5.79
CA ILE A 166 -5.64 -3.94 -7.25
C ILE A 166 -4.68 -3.03 -8.04
N LYS A 167 -4.07 -2.05 -7.39
CA LYS A 167 -3.07 -1.19 -8.03
C LYS A 167 -1.90 -1.99 -8.62
N GLY A 168 -1.57 -3.17 -8.07
CA GLY A 168 -0.58 -4.08 -8.60
C GLY A 168 -0.99 -4.83 -9.89
N VAL A 169 -2.02 -4.40 -10.61
CA VAL A 169 -2.35 -4.90 -11.97
C VAL A 169 -1.86 -3.97 -13.08
N VAL A 170 -1.18 -2.87 -12.74
CA VAL A 170 -0.68 -1.89 -13.71
C VAL A 170 0.83 -1.73 -13.64
N GLN A 171 1.44 -1.31 -14.74
CA GLN A 171 2.88 -1.07 -14.86
C GLN A 171 3.32 0.24 -14.18
N ASP A 172 4.62 0.41 -13.95
CA ASP A 172 5.25 1.52 -13.24
C ASP A 172 4.83 2.92 -13.73
N THR A 173 4.68 3.11 -15.04
CA THR A 173 4.26 4.38 -15.62
C THR A 173 2.86 4.80 -15.16
N VAL A 174 1.93 3.84 -15.07
CA VAL A 174 0.57 4.09 -14.56
C VAL A 174 0.59 4.27 -13.05
N HIS A 175 1.36 3.44 -12.32
CA HIS A 175 1.61 3.61 -10.88
C HIS A 175 2.04 5.03 -10.53
N GLY A 176 3.09 5.54 -11.22
CA GLY A 176 3.59 6.90 -10.99
C GLY A 176 2.53 7.97 -11.27
N LEU A 177 1.77 7.80 -12.36
CA LEU A 177 0.71 8.73 -12.74
C LEU A 177 -0.43 8.77 -11.70
N MET A 178 -0.81 7.61 -11.14
CA MET A 178 -1.83 7.54 -10.06
C MET A 178 -1.39 8.33 -8.82
N HIS A 179 -0.11 8.22 -8.41
CA HIS A 179 0.42 8.99 -7.28
C HIS A 179 0.52 10.50 -7.54
N MET A 180 0.65 10.92 -8.81
CA MET A 180 0.73 12.32 -9.21
C MET A 180 -0.63 13.01 -9.38
N THR A 181 -1.71 12.25 -9.24
CA THR A 181 -3.09 12.73 -9.30
C THR A 181 -3.77 12.50 -7.95
N ASN A 182 -5.08 12.54 -7.87
CA ASN A 182 -5.80 12.06 -6.69
C ASN A 182 -5.75 10.52 -6.69
N LEU A 183 -4.97 9.92 -5.79
CA LEU A 183 -4.74 8.48 -5.76
C LEU A 183 -6.02 7.69 -5.43
N ALA A 184 -6.86 8.17 -4.51
CA ALA A 184 -8.13 7.53 -4.17
C ALA A 184 -9.07 7.47 -5.37
N ALA A 185 -9.25 8.60 -6.06
CA ALA A 185 -10.03 8.67 -7.29
C ALA A 185 -9.42 7.79 -8.40
N ALA A 186 -8.09 7.80 -8.58
CA ALA A 186 -7.42 6.99 -9.60
C ALA A 186 -7.57 5.48 -9.35
N MET A 187 -7.60 5.05 -8.08
CA MET A 187 -7.88 3.65 -7.75
C MET A 187 -9.32 3.27 -8.08
N MET A 188 -10.31 4.12 -7.77
CA MET A 188 -11.70 3.85 -8.14
C MET A 188 -11.90 3.89 -9.65
N ASP A 189 -11.16 4.72 -10.37
CA ASP A 189 -11.12 4.71 -11.84
C ASP A 189 -10.57 3.37 -12.35
N LEU A 190 -9.52 2.83 -11.74
CA LEU A 190 -8.98 1.51 -12.09
C LEU A 190 -10.01 0.40 -11.80
N TRP A 191 -10.66 0.40 -10.62
CA TRP A 191 -11.73 -0.54 -10.28
C TRP A 191 -12.93 -0.48 -11.23
N SER A 192 -13.17 0.64 -11.92
CA SER A 192 -14.24 0.76 -12.90
C SER A 192 -13.96 0.01 -14.21
N VAL A 193 -12.71 -0.35 -14.49
CA VAL A 193 -12.29 -1.00 -15.73
C VAL A 193 -11.70 -2.41 -15.54
N ILE A 194 -11.28 -2.75 -14.31
CA ILE A 194 -10.88 -4.10 -13.93
C ILE A 194 -11.35 -4.36 -12.50
N ARG A 195 -11.99 -5.50 -12.27
CA ARG A 195 -12.55 -5.89 -10.98
C ARG A 195 -12.02 -7.24 -10.56
N ALA A 196 -11.75 -7.40 -9.28
CA ALA A 196 -11.62 -8.72 -8.70
C ALA A 196 -13.02 -9.22 -8.33
N ASP A 197 -13.30 -10.47 -8.66
CA ASP A 197 -14.58 -11.14 -8.37
C ASP A 197 -14.68 -11.56 -6.90
N LEU A 198 -13.52 -11.74 -6.29
CA LEU A 198 -13.39 -12.17 -4.90
C LEU A 198 -12.15 -11.50 -4.29
N SER A 199 -12.28 -10.99 -3.09
CA SER A 199 -11.16 -10.53 -2.26
C SER A 199 -11.08 -11.37 -0.99
N ILE A 200 -9.88 -11.87 -0.67
CA ILE A 200 -9.57 -12.67 0.53
C ILE A 200 -8.42 -11.96 1.26
N ALA A 201 -8.76 -11.16 2.24
CA ALA A 201 -7.80 -10.35 2.98
C ALA A 201 -7.10 -11.16 4.08
N ASP A 202 -5.79 -11.10 4.05
CA ASP A 202 -4.90 -11.64 5.07
C ASP A 202 -4.80 -10.67 6.25
N LEU A 203 -5.42 -11.03 7.36
CA LEU A 203 -5.28 -10.42 8.66
C LEU A 203 -4.73 -11.43 9.69
N ILE A 204 -3.97 -12.44 9.24
CA ILE A 204 -3.31 -13.37 10.19
C ILE A 204 -2.30 -12.58 11.03
N ARG A 205 -1.41 -11.86 10.34
CA ARG A 205 -0.46 -10.93 10.96
C ARG A 205 -0.42 -9.63 10.16
N PRO A 206 -1.45 -8.76 10.29
CA PRO A 206 -1.44 -7.46 9.65
C PRO A 206 -0.34 -6.57 10.25
N MET A 207 -0.09 -5.44 9.58
CA MET A 207 0.89 -4.45 10.01
C MET A 207 0.19 -3.22 10.59
N GLU A 208 0.68 -2.74 11.74
CA GLU A 208 0.29 -1.46 12.33
C GLU A 208 1.43 -0.43 12.28
N GLY A 209 1.19 0.81 12.67
CA GLY A 209 2.19 1.88 12.77
C GLY A 209 2.56 2.50 11.41
N PHE A 210 3.83 2.76 11.20
CA PHE A 210 4.32 3.48 10.02
C PHE A 210 4.52 2.58 8.78
N GLY A 211 3.52 1.74 8.47
CA GLY A 211 3.55 0.97 7.23
C GLY A 211 3.62 1.87 5.97
N PRO A 212 3.79 1.28 4.80
CA PRO A 212 3.58 -0.13 4.46
C PRO A 212 4.85 -1.00 4.38
N HIS A 213 5.99 -0.47 4.82
CA HIS A 213 7.29 -1.11 4.75
C HIS A 213 7.76 -1.63 6.13
N THR A 214 9.05 -1.92 6.24
CA THR A 214 9.67 -2.48 7.45
C THR A 214 9.63 -1.57 8.68
N THR A 215 9.19 -0.33 8.54
CA THR A 215 8.91 0.61 9.65
C THR A 215 7.57 0.37 10.35
N GLY A 216 6.69 -0.41 9.73
CA GLY A 216 5.49 -0.90 10.39
C GLY A 216 5.78 -2.14 11.25
N THR A 217 4.90 -2.43 12.19
CA THR A 217 5.04 -3.54 13.14
C THR A 217 4.00 -4.63 12.84
N PRO A 218 4.43 -5.90 12.64
CA PRO A 218 3.50 -7.02 12.56
C PRO A 218 2.73 -7.21 13.87
N VAL A 219 1.43 -7.50 13.77
CA VAL A 219 0.53 -7.72 14.91
C VAL A 219 -0.20 -9.04 14.75
N ASP A 220 -0.16 -9.91 15.76
CA ASP A 220 -0.95 -11.14 15.73
C ASP A 220 -2.45 -10.81 15.85
N PHE A 221 -3.20 -11.05 14.78
CA PHE A 221 -4.63 -10.76 14.68
C PHE A 221 -5.44 -12.05 14.48
N GLY A 222 -4.97 -12.94 13.61
CA GLY A 222 -5.49 -14.29 13.43
C GLY A 222 -6.80 -14.37 12.65
N CYS A 223 -7.04 -13.48 11.68
CA CYS A 223 -8.27 -13.47 10.90
C CYS A 223 -8.03 -13.59 9.38
N ILE A 224 -9.00 -14.19 8.69
CA ILE A 224 -9.24 -14.07 7.24
C ILE A 224 -10.56 -13.34 7.04
N VAL A 225 -10.59 -12.36 6.15
CA VAL A 225 -11.81 -11.64 5.77
C VAL A 225 -12.04 -11.78 4.27
N ALA A 226 -13.22 -12.21 3.85
CA ALA A 226 -13.51 -12.44 2.43
C ALA A 226 -14.82 -11.81 2.00
N SER A 227 -14.85 -11.27 0.77
CA SER A 227 -16.06 -10.70 0.14
C SER A 227 -15.90 -10.64 -1.38
N GLN A 228 -17.02 -10.66 -2.09
CA GLN A 228 -17.10 -10.28 -3.51
C GLN A 228 -17.19 -8.75 -3.70
N ASP A 229 -17.43 -8.01 -2.62
CA ASP A 229 -17.42 -6.55 -2.58
C ASP A 229 -16.18 -6.04 -1.84
N PRO A 230 -15.16 -5.53 -2.55
CA PRO A 230 -13.91 -5.08 -1.92
C PRO A 230 -14.10 -3.84 -1.03
N VAL A 231 -15.13 -3.01 -1.31
CA VAL A 231 -15.44 -1.83 -0.50
C VAL A 231 -16.05 -2.25 0.83
N ALA A 232 -17.02 -3.17 0.79
CA ALA A 232 -17.63 -3.72 2.01
C ALA A 232 -16.61 -4.47 2.86
N LEU A 233 -15.67 -5.20 2.23
CA LEU A 233 -14.56 -5.85 2.92
C LEU A 233 -13.69 -4.81 3.64
N ASP A 234 -13.18 -3.80 2.93
CA ASP A 234 -12.29 -2.80 3.52
C ASP A 234 -13.00 -1.97 4.60
N ALA A 235 -14.28 -1.61 4.41
CA ALA A 235 -15.10 -0.94 5.42
C ALA A 235 -15.28 -1.79 6.69
N THR A 236 -15.48 -3.10 6.52
CA THR A 236 -15.57 -4.05 7.65
C THR A 236 -14.24 -4.14 8.40
N VAL A 237 -13.12 -4.26 7.66
CA VAL A 237 -11.78 -4.29 8.27
C VAL A 237 -11.49 -3.01 9.05
N CYS A 238 -11.85 -1.82 8.52
CA CYS A 238 -11.70 -0.56 9.25
C CYS A 238 -12.43 -0.61 10.62
N ARG A 239 -13.68 -1.11 10.64
CA ARG A 239 -14.43 -1.28 11.90
C ARG A 239 -13.80 -2.28 12.86
N MET A 240 -13.19 -3.36 12.33
CA MET A 240 -12.48 -4.36 13.15
C MET A 240 -11.25 -3.79 13.85
N ILE A 241 -10.63 -2.75 13.31
CA ILE A 241 -9.37 -2.17 13.82
C ILE A 241 -9.55 -0.79 14.47
N GLY A 242 -10.76 -0.30 14.60
CA GLY A 242 -11.05 1.00 15.22
C GLY A 242 -10.79 2.21 14.32
N LEU A 243 -10.69 2.03 12.99
CA LEU A 243 -10.50 3.13 12.04
C LEU A 243 -11.85 3.68 11.57
N SER A 244 -12.02 5.00 11.66
CA SER A 244 -13.20 5.69 11.11
C SER A 244 -13.21 5.62 9.59
N ILE A 245 -14.37 5.32 9.02
CA ILE A 245 -14.61 5.33 7.56
C ILE A 245 -14.37 6.73 6.97
N ASP A 246 -14.71 7.78 7.72
CA ASP A 246 -14.61 9.16 7.27
C ASP A 246 -13.15 9.67 7.19
N ASP A 247 -12.21 8.97 7.84
CA ASP A 247 -10.78 9.28 7.78
C ASP A 247 -10.09 8.70 6.53
N VAL A 248 -10.85 8.06 5.63
CA VAL A 248 -10.30 7.33 4.49
C VAL A 248 -10.89 7.79 3.16
N ASP A 249 -10.12 8.52 2.39
CA ASP A 249 -10.50 9.09 1.08
C ASP A 249 -11.02 8.05 0.08
N TYR A 250 -10.64 6.78 0.21
CA TYR A 250 -11.12 5.71 -0.69
C TYR A 250 -12.61 5.54 -0.64
N PHE A 251 -13.22 5.62 0.55
CA PHE A 251 -14.66 5.42 0.70
C PHE A 251 -15.44 6.58 0.10
N THR A 252 -14.94 7.81 0.24
CA THR A 252 -15.51 8.97 -0.46
C THR A 252 -15.45 8.77 -1.98
N ALA A 253 -14.28 8.40 -2.51
CA ALA A 253 -14.11 8.15 -3.94
C ALA A 253 -14.96 6.95 -4.43
N ALA A 254 -15.16 5.91 -3.63
CA ALA A 254 -16.01 4.77 -3.94
C ALA A 254 -17.50 5.18 -4.00
N ARG A 255 -17.98 5.99 -3.04
CA ARG A 255 -19.34 6.55 -3.07
C ARG A 255 -19.59 7.39 -4.33
N GLU A 256 -18.69 8.31 -4.66
CA GLU A 256 -18.78 9.15 -5.85
C GLU A 256 -18.83 8.33 -7.15
N LYS A 257 -18.15 7.20 -7.19
CA LYS A 257 -18.07 6.30 -8.33
C LYS A 257 -19.18 5.25 -8.36
N GLY A 258 -19.94 5.09 -7.27
CA GLY A 258 -20.96 4.05 -7.13
C GLY A 258 -20.38 2.63 -7.10
N ILE A 259 -19.21 2.45 -6.48
CA ILE A 259 -18.52 1.16 -6.35
C ILE A 259 -18.68 0.63 -4.93
N GLY A 260 -19.31 -0.54 -4.78
CA GLY A 260 -19.47 -1.27 -3.54
C GLY A 260 -20.37 -0.62 -2.50
N LEU A 261 -20.47 -1.25 -1.34
CA LEU A 261 -21.31 -0.82 -0.21
C LEU A 261 -20.43 -0.52 1.02
N ILE A 262 -20.74 0.58 1.72
CA ILE A 262 -19.91 1.07 2.83
C ILE A 262 -20.66 0.99 4.15
N ASP A 263 -21.97 1.31 4.12
CA ASP A 263 -22.76 1.48 5.33
C ASP A 263 -23.05 0.13 5.99
N GLU A 264 -22.95 0.07 7.31
CA GLU A 264 -23.10 -1.17 8.08
C GLU A 264 -24.46 -1.84 7.87
N SER A 265 -25.51 -1.04 7.67
CA SER A 265 -26.86 -1.52 7.35
C SER A 265 -26.94 -2.31 6.03
N ASP A 266 -26.02 -2.05 5.11
CA ASP A 266 -25.99 -2.66 3.78
C ASP A 266 -25.01 -3.83 3.68
N ILE A 267 -24.33 -4.17 4.80
CA ILE A 267 -23.36 -5.27 4.88
C ILE A 267 -23.94 -6.37 5.80
N GLU A 268 -23.86 -7.62 5.31
CA GLU A 268 -24.18 -8.83 6.07
C GLU A 268 -22.87 -9.50 6.49
N ILE A 269 -22.63 -9.55 7.80
CA ILE A 269 -21.46 -10.26 8.36
C ILE A 269 -21.80 -11.73 8.57
N ARG A 270 -20.96 -12.64 8.08
CA ARG A 270 -21.04 -14.08 8.34
C ARG A 270 -19.77 -14.58 9.02
N GLY A 271 -19.91 -15.62 9.85
CA GLY A 271 -18.83 -16.14 10.70
C GLY A 271 -18.70 -15.36 11.99
N ASN A 272 -17.48 -14.95 12.35
CA ASN A 272 -17.28 -14.16 13.58
C ASN A 272 -17.85 -12.75 13.45
N THR A 273 -18.34 -12.19 14.54
CA THR A 273 -18.79 -10.80 14.61
C THR A 273 -17.60 -9.85 14.70
N ILE A 274 -17.79 -8.59 14.27
CA ILE A 274 -16.76 -7.54 14.44
C ILE A 274 -16.33 -7.42 15.89
N LYS A 275 -17.27 -7.48 16.84
CA LYS A 275 -16.99 -7.38 18.29
C LYS A 275 -16.08 -8.49 18.80
N GLU A 276 -16.22 -9.73 18.30
CA GLU A 276 -15.39 -10.87 18.73
C GLU A 276 -13.94 -10.77 18.24
N VAL A 277 -13.71 -10.05 17.14
CA VAL A 277 -12.41 -9.92 16.52
C VAL A 277 -11.80 -8.53 16.65
N TYR A 278 -12.55 -7.59 17.26
CA TYR A 278 -12.11 -6.20 17.41
C TYR A 278 -10.76 -6.12 18.13
N LYS A 279 -9.84 -5.42 17.52
CA LYS A 279 -8.54 -5.08 18.09
C LYS A 279 -8.08 -3.77 17.49
N GLU A 280 -8.04 -2.73 18.29
CA GLU A 280 -7.54 -1.43 17.85
C GLU A 280 -6.08 -1.53 17.43
N LEU A 281 -5.77 -1.07 16.23
CA LEU A 281 -4.42 -1.00 15.71
C LEU A 281 -3.86 0.43 15.82
N TYR A 282 -2.55 0.52 15.98
CA TYR A 282 -1.87 1.80 15.93
C TYR A 282 -1.84 2.30 14.48
N LEU A 283 -2.54 3.41 14.21
CA LEU A 283 -2.61 4.00 12.89
C LEU A 283 -1.43 4.96 12.66
N PRO A 284 -0.99 5.17 11.40
CA PRO A 284 0.03 6.13 11.10
C PRO A 284 -0.44 7.55 11.41
N TYR A 285 0.52 8.44 11.65
CA TYR A 285 0.25 9.82 11.93
C TYR A 285 -0.48 10.51 10.76
N LEU A 286 -1.68 11.01 11.02
CA LEU A 286 -2.57 11.58 9.99
C LEU A 286 -2.59 13.13 9.96
N GLU A 287 -1.75 13.80 10.79
CA GLU A 287 -1.72 15.25 10.81
C GLU A 287 -1.11 15.83 9.52
N GLY A 288 -1.72 16.88 9.01
CA GLY A 288 -1.21 17.63 7.88
C GLY A 288 0.04 18.46 8.24
N PHE A 289 0.73 18.99 7.24
CA PHE A 289 1.98 19.77 7.45
C PHE A 289 1.79 21.02 8.32
N GLY A 290 0.57 21.52 8.48
CA GLY A 290 0.24 22.59 9.42
C GLY A 290 0.43 22.24 10.91
N ALA A 291 0.57 20.95 11.25
CA ALA A 291 0.87 20.48 12.60
C ALA A 291 2.33 20.71 13.02
N TRP A 292 3.18 21.15 12.10
CA TRP A 292 4.61 21.42 12.32
C TRP A 292 4.97 22.88 11.96
N PRO A 293 4.43 23.87 12.68
CA PRO A 293 4.54 25.28 12.31
C PRO A 293 5.97 25.84 12.39
N GLU A 294 6.88 25.14 13.04
CA GLU A 294 8.29 25.53 13.16
C GLU A 294 9.13 25.15 11.93
N TYR A 295 8.53 24.47 10.93
CA TYR A 295 9.16 24.12 9.65
C TYR A 295 8.48 24.86 8.51
N ASN A 296 9.25 25.30 7.52
CA ASN A 296 8.73 26.02 6.37
C ASN A 296 8.52 25.06 5.20
N PHE A 297 7.27 24.65 4.95
CA PHE A 297 6.94 23.73 3.86
C PHE A 297 6.54 24.48 2.59
N HIS A 298 7.26 24.22 1.50
CA HIS A 298 6.98 24.75 0.17
C HIS A 298 6.54 23.60 -0.74
N ILE A 299 5.28 23.19 -0.60
CA ILE A 299 4.70 22.01 -1.28
C ILE A 299 3.86 22.47 -2.46
N GLU A 300 4.23 22.04 -3.66
CA GLU A 300 3.49 22.35 -4.88
C GLU A 300 3.60 21.22 -5.89
N ASN A 301 2.44 20.73 -6.38
CA ASN A 301 2.37 19.60 -7.30
C ASN A 301 3.18 18.36 -6.84
N ALA A 302 3.19 18.11 -5.53
CA ALA A 302 3.84 16.94 -4.93
C ALA A 302 2.95 15.71 -5.05
N CYS A 303 3.57 14.54 -5.28
CA CYS A 303 2.86 13.27 -5.28
C CYS A 303 2.65 12.75 -3.84
N SER A 304 1.63 11.91 -3.65
CA SER A 304 1.30 11.33 -2.35
C SER A 304 2.44 10.51 -1.74
N SER A 305 3.30 9.88 -2.55
CA SER A 305 4.46 9.12 -2.05
C SER A 305 5.44 10.00 -1.30
N CYS A 306 5.88 11.12 -1.90
CA CYS A 306 6.82 12.04 -1.24
C CYS A 306 6.17 12.78 -0.06
N GLN A 307 4.88 13.12 -0.14
CA GLN A 307 4.15 13.71 0.98
C GLN A 307 4.11 12.75 2.18
N GLY A 308 3.79 11.48 1.94
CA GLY A 308 3.77 10.46 2.99
C GLY A 308 5.14 10.21 3.61
N LEU A 309 6.21 10.15 2.80
CA LEU A 309 7.58 10.02 3.31
C LEU A 309 8.01 11.22 4.16
N LEU A 310 7.63 12.43 3.77
CA LEU A 310 7.93 13.63 4.56
C LEU A 310 7.12 13.62 5.87
N ALA A 311 5.82 13.31 5.82
CA ALA A 311 4.99 13.20 7.02
C ALA A 311 5.54 12.16 8.01
N TYR A 312 5.96 10.99 7.50
CA TYR A 312 6.67 9.98 8.29
C TYR A 312 7.96 10.54 8.90
N SER A 313 8.77 11.24 8.13
CA SER A 313 10.02 11.84 8.62
C SER A 313 9.77 12.86 9.73
N MET A 314 8.70 13.66 9.62
CA MET A 314 8.31 14.62 10.66
C MET A 314 7.84 13.92 11.94
N ALA A 315 7.04 12.84 11.81
CA ALA A 315 6.63 12.05 12.96
C ALA A 315 7.84 11.39 13.63
N LYS A 316 8.78 10.85 12.84
CA LYS A 316 10.03 10.24 13.34
C LYS A 316 10.90 11.26 14.10
N LEU A 317 11.00 12.51 13.63
CA LEU A 317 11.70 13.57 14.34
C LEU A 317 11.13 13.81 15.75
N LYS A 318 9.80 13.81 15.90
CA LYS A 318 9.14 13.94 17.23
C LYS A 318 9.43 12.73 18.11
N LEU A 319 9.29 11.53 17.55
CA LEU A 319 9.46 10.27 18.29
C LEU A 319 10.90 10.00 18.72
N LEU A 320 11.89 10.51 18.00
CA LEU A 320 13.32 10.30 18.32
C LEU A 320 13.96 11.52 19.00
N ASP A 321 13.17 12.53 19.43
CA ASP A 321 13.62 13.75 20.10
C ASP A 321 14.54 14.65 19.25
N ASP A 322 14.41 14.57 17.91
CA ASP A 322 15.18 15.37 16.97
C ASP A 322 14.41 16.56 16.42
N TYR A 323 13.12 16.69 16.77
CA TYR A 323 12.24 17.72 16.25
C TYR A 323 12.74 19.14 16.57
N ASP A 324 13.00 19.42 17.85
CA ASP A 324 13.39 20.77 18.32
C ASP A 324 14.77 21.18 17.83
N LYS A 325 15.66 20.22 17.61
CA LYS A 325 17.03 20.45 17.12
C LYS A 325 17.08 20.90 15.66
N ASN A 326 16.02 20.65 14.90
CA ASN A 326 16.00 20.83 13.45
C ASN A 326 14.97 21.86 12.96
N LYS A 327 14.40 22.67 13.84
CA LYS A 327 13.46 23.74 13.52
C LYS A 327 14.00 24.77 12.55
N GLY A 328 13.11 25.40 11.81
CA GLY A 328 13.42 26.57 10.98
C GLY A 328 14.07 26.26 9.64
N ILE A 329 14.02 25.00 9.16
CA ILE A 329 14.45 24.64 7.81
C ILE A 329 13.35 24.91 6.79
N ASP A 330 13.77 25.17 5.56
CA ASP A 330 12.89 25.26 4.39
C ASP A 330 12.90 23.92 3.65
N ILE A 331 11.71 23.30 3.50
CA ILE A 331 11.54 22.02 2.85
C ILE A 331 10.70 22.19 1.58
N VAL A 332 11.32 21.95 0.43
CA VAL A 332 10.68 22.05 -0.88
C VAL A 332 10.33 20.67 -1.40
N LEU A 333 9.07 20.46 -1.74
CA LEU A 333 8.53 19.20 -2.24
C LEU A 333 7.66 19.42 -3.47
N GLY A 334 7.87 18.57 -4.48
CA GLY A 334 7.06 18.56 -5.69
C GLY A 334 7.65 19.39 -6.84
N ARG A 335 6.86 19.53 -7.91
CA ARG A 335 7.32 20.16 -9.17
C ARG A 335 7.18 21.67 -9.11
N LYS A 336 8.12 22.32 -8.46
CA LYS A 336 8.23 23.78 -8.49
C LYS A 336 9.09 24.26 -9.65
N THR A 337 8.64 25.32 -10.32
CA THR A 337 9.37 25.94 -11.41
C THR A 337 10.16 27.18 -10.97
N GLN A 338 9.80 27.75 -9.84
CA GLN A 338 10.43 28.95 -9.29
C GLN A 338 10.96 28.69 -7.88
N ILE A 339 12.04 29.34 -7.53
CA ILE A 339 12.60 29.34 -6.18
C ILE A 339 11.61 30.10 -5.29
N PRO A 340 11.14 29.53 -4.16
CA PRO A 340 10.28 30.24 -3.23
C PRO A 340 10.96 31.55 -2.72
N GLU A 341 10.17 32.58 -2.47
CA GLU A 341 10.66 33.80 -1.87
C GLU A 341 11.02 33.60 -0.39
N ASN A 342 12.01 34.37 0.09
CA ASN A 342 12.42 34.38 1.51
C ASN A 342 12.89 33.03 2.09
N ILE A 343 13.40 32.12 1.26
CA ILE A 343 13.96 30.84 1.72
C ILE A 343 15.39 31.04 2.25
N LYS A 344 15.75 30.15 3.18
CA LYS A 344 17.14 29.95 3.59
C LYS A 344 17.86 29.11 2.53
N TYR A 345 19.15 29.35 2.36
CA TYR A 345 20.01 28.55 1.46
C TYR A 345 20.99 27.71 2.28
N GLY A 346 21.75 26.89 1.60
CA GLY A 346 22.75 26.05 2.23
C GLY A 346 22.12 24.82 2.89
N ARG A 347 22.59 24.48 4.08
CA ARG A 347 22.18 23.29 4.82
C ARG A 347 20.74 23.36 5.36
N ASP A 348 20.15 24.56 5.41
CA ASP A 348 18.79 24.78 5.90
C ASP A 348 17.73 24.78 4.78
N LEU A 349 18.14 24.54 3.55
CA LEU A 349 17.23 24.32 2.42
C LEU A 349 17.28 22.86 1.96
N LEU A 350 16.17 22.16 2.11
CA LEU A 350 16.03 20.76 1.73
C LEU A 350 15.10 20.62 0.52
N LEU A 351 15.60 20.03 -0.55
CA LEU A 351 14.83 19.68 -1.76
C LEU A 351 14.59 18.17 -1.79
N ILE A 352 13.33 17.71 -1.86
CA ILE A 352 12.98 16.28 -1.82
C ILE A 352 12.45 15.79 -3.16
N GLY A 353 13.07 14.72 -3.67
CA GLY A 353 12.65 14.00 -4.85
C GLY A 353 13.28 14.49 -6.16
N ASP A 354 13.35 13.60 -7.14
CA ASP A 354 13.92 13.90 -8.46
C ASP A 354 13.19 15.03 -9.22
N CYS A 355 11.92 15.26 -8.89
CA CYS A 355 11.15 16.35 -9.46
C CYS A 355 11.69 17.76 -9.07
N THR A 356 12.56 17.86 -8.06
CA THR A 356 13.19 19.11 -7.62
C THR A 356 14.59 19.36 -8.27
N LYS A 357 15.11 18.42 -9.09
CA LYS A 357 16.44 18.55 -9.74
C LYS A 357 16.61 19.82 -10.56
N THR A 358 15.56 20.23 -11.29
CA THR A 358 15.59 21.48 -12.06
C THR A 358 15.73 22.69 -11.17
N LEU A 359 15.08 22.67 -9.99
CA LEU A 359 15.18 23.74 -9.01
C LEU A 359 16.57 23.77 -8.36
N LYS A 360 17.12 22.58 -8.01
CA LYS A 360 18.50 22.45 -7.53
C LYS A 360 19.48 23.14 -8.47
N LYS A 361 19.40 22.80 -9.76
CA LYS A 361 20.27 23.42 -10.77
C LYS A 361 20.15 24.95 -10.79
N LYS A 362 18.94 25.49 -10.75
CA LYS A 362 18.74 26.96 -10.70
C LYS A 362 19.38 27.61 -9.48
N ILE A 363 19.33 26.94 -8.32
CA ILE A 363 19.94 27.40 -7.07
C ILE A 363 21.47 27.40 -7.20
N GLU A 364 22.05 26.34 -7.77
CA GLU A 364 23.48 26.19 -8.01
C GLU A 364 23.99 27.20 -9.05
N ASP A 365 23.26 27.39 -10.16
CA ASP A 365 23.55 28.40 -11.19
C ASP A 365 23.54 29.84 -10.62
N ALA A 366 22.76 30.10 -9.56
CA ALA A 366 22.76 31.35 -8.82
C ALA A 366 23.88 31.47 -7.75
N GLY A 367 24.80 30.50 -7.72
CA GLY A 367 25.92 30.47 -6.74
C GLY A 367 25.49 30.16 -5.32
N LYS A 368 24.32 29.50 -5.14
CA LYS A 368 23.77 29.11 -3.83
C LYS A 368 23.85 27.59 -3.70
N THR A 369 23.67 27.07 -2.48
CA THR A 369 23.66 25.64 -2.17
C THR A 369 22.37 25.23 -1.50
N CYS A 370 22.06 23.93 -1.54
CA CYS A 370 20.94 23.30 -0.85
C CYS A 370 21.27 21.84 -0.58
N VAL A 371 20.54 21.21 0.31
CA VAL A 371 20.55 19.75 0.53
C VAL A 371 19.51 19.10 -0.41
N HIS A 372 19.85 18.00 -1.04
CA HIS A 372 18.97 17.31 -1.97
C HIS A 372 18.80 15.83 -1.64
N VAL A 373 17.54 15.41 -1.57
CA VAL A 373 17.16 13.99 -1.41
C VAL A 373 16.68 13.47 -2.75
N SER A 374 17.53 12.75 -3.46
CA SER A 374 17.19 12.21 -4.78
C SER A 374 16.37 10.91 -4.68
N GLY A 375 15.66 10.60 -5.75
CA GLY A 375 14.80 9.42 -5.89
C GLY A 375 13.36 9.79 -6.29
N CYS A 376 12.63 8.84 -6.87
CA CYS A 376 11.23 9.03 -7.26
C CYS A 376 10.38 7.79 -6.94
N PRO A 377 9.90 7.63 -5.69
CA PRO A 377 10.21 8.42 -4.49
C PRO A 377 11.63 8.18 -3.97
N PRO A 378 12.15 9.02 -3.08
CA PRO A 378 13.37 8.75 -2.33
C PRO A 378 13.25 7.48 -1.45
N GLY A 379 14.38 6.91 -1.05
CA GLY A 379 14.41 5.85 -0.05
C GLY A 379 13.80 6.30 1.29
N GLU A 380 13.15 5.40 1.98
CA GLU A 380 12.35 5.69 3.18
C GLU A 380 13.08 6.47 4.29
N PRO A 381 14.33 6.14 4.68
CA PRO A 381 15.02 6.90 5.72
C PRO A 381 15.62 8.23 5.24
N HIS A 382 15.75 8.44 3.92
CA HIS A 382 16.53 9.53 3.36
C HIS A 382 16.02 10.93 3.72
N PRO A 383 14.71 11.25 3.67
CA PRO A 383 14.25 12.56 4.06
C PRO A 383 14.51 12.87 5.54
N TYR A 384 14.31 11.89 6.44
CA TYR A 384 14.61 12.04 7.85
C TYR A 384 16.11 12.32 8.07
N TRP A 385 16.99 11.49 7.47
CA TRP A 385 18.44 11.66 7.59
C TRP A 385 18.94 12.97 6.99
N ALA A 386 18.39 13.41 5.85
CA ALA A 386 18.73 14.69 5.27
C ALA A 386 18.35 15.85 6.20
N ILE A 387 17.27 15.73 6.97
CA ILE A 387 16.89 16.72 7.97
C ILE A 387 17.87 16.74 9.13
N ILE A 388 18.28 15.62 9.69
CA ILE A 388 19.16 15.58 10.87
C ILE A 388 20.64 15.77 10.54
N ASP A 389 21.11 15.17 9.44
CA ASP A 389 22.53 15.18 9.05
C ASP A 389 22.89 16.40 8.17
N ARG A 390 21.89 17.05 7.53
CA ARG A 390 22.08 18.21 6.63
C ARG A 390 23.00 17.92 5.44
N ILE A 391 22.85 16.74 4.84
CA ILE A 391 23.65 16.30 3.68
C ILE A 391 22.75 15.72 2.58
N ASP A 392 23.25 15.73 1.35
CA ASP A 392 22.58 15.11 0.20
C ASP A 392 22.33 13.61 0.42
N MET A 393 21.18 13.12 -0.04
CA MET A 393 20.81 11.71 0.06
C MET A 393 20.43 11.13 -1.33
N PRO A 394 20.78 9.87 -1.63
CA PRO A 394 21.64 9.01 -0.81
C PRO A 394 23.06 9.58 -0.71
N ASP A 395 23.70 9.31 0.41
CA ASP A 395 25.09 9.66 0.64
C ASP A 395 26.04 8.51 0.25
N GLN A 396 27.28 8.56 0.73
CA GLN A 396 28.30 7.56 0.41
C GLN A 396 28.21 6.29 1.29
N ARG A 397 27.18 6.15 2.15
CA ARG A 397 26.98 4.96 2.98
C ARG A 397 26.73 3.75 2.10
N THR A 398 27.32 2.62 2.51
CA THR A 398 27.01 1.34 1.86
C THR A 398 25.57 0.87 2.19
N PRO A 399 24.95 0.03 1.37
CA PRO A 399 23.64 -0.54 1.67
C PRO A 399 23.56 -1.19 3.06
N GLU A 400 24.66 -1.82 3.50
CA GLU A 400 24.76 -2.43 4.84
C GLU A 400 24.75 -1.37 5.95
N GLN A 401 25.48 -0.28 5.81
CA GLN A 401 25.45 0.82 6.78
C GLN A 401 24.08 1.50 6.86
N ILE A 402 23.42 1.66 5.71
CA ILE A 402 22.05 2.16 5.63
C ILE A 402 21.10 1.23 6.39
N ARG A 403 21.19 -0.08 6.15
CA ARG A 403 20.37 -1.10 6.80
C ARG A 403 20.54 -1.09 8.32
N ILE A 404 21.77 -1.16 8.81
CA ILE A 404 22.08 -1.19 10.25
C ILE A 404 21.53 0.05 10.97
N ARG A 405 21.78 1.25 10.41
CA ARG A 405 21.28 2.49 11.00
C ARG A 405 19.75 2.53 11.02
N HIS A 406 19.12 2.16 9.92
CA HIS A 406 17.68 2.16 9.78
C HIS A 406 16.99 1.19 10.73
N GLU A 407 17.52 -0.03 10.87
CA GLU A 407 17.03 -1.05 11.82
C GLU A 407 17.14 -0.54 13.27
N ALA A 408 18.29 -0.02 13.67
CA ALA A 408 18.49 0.50 15.03
C ALA A 408 17.54 1.66 15.39
N GLU A 409 17.30 2.58 14.43
CA GLU A 409 16.36 3.67 14.62
C GLU A 409 14.91 3.19 14.68
N ASN A 410 14.56 2.18 13.89
CA ASN A 410 13.21 1.58 13.88
C ASN A 410 12.91 0.82 15.17
N ASP A 411 13.88 0.11 15.74
CA ASP A 411 13.69 -0.56 17.02
C ASP A 411 13.32 0.44 18.13
N ILE A 412 14.02 1.56 18.20
CA ILE A 412 13.71 2.64 19.15
C ILE A 412 12.33 3.23 18.87
N LEU A 413 12.00 3.45 17.60
CA LEU A 413 10.70 3.98 17.16
C LEU A 413 9.56 3.08 17.60
N ILE A 414 9.68 1.77 17.36
CA ILE A 414 8.69 0.75 17.73
C ILE A 414 8.49 0.69 19.24
N GLU A 415 9.59 0.73 20.03
CA GLU A 415 9.50 0.75 21.49
C GLU A 415 8.75 1.98 22.00
N ARG A 416 9.03 3.17 21.45
CA ARG A 416 8.34 4.41 21.84
C ARG A 416 6.87 4.41 21.46
N LEU A 417 6.52 3.87 20.30
CA LEU A 417 5.13 3.70 19.89
C LEU A 417 4.35 2.76 20.81
N LYS A 418 4.96 1.63 21.22
CA LYS A 418 4.38 0.72 22.20
C LYS A 418 4.16 1.39 23.54
N ALA A 419 5.11 2.19 24.00
CA ALA A 419 5.00 2.93 25.26
C ALA A 419 3.89 4.01 25.23
N GLN A 420 3.62 4.62 24.07
CA GLN A 420 2.48 5.55 23.90
C GLN A 420 1.12 4.84 23.96
N LYS A 421 1.04 3.62 23.41
CA LYS A 421 -0.18 2.80 23.45
C LYS A 421 -0.57 2.34 24.87
N SER A 422 0.39 2.28 25.79
CA SER A 422 0.20 1.80 27.17
C SER A 422 -0.23 2.91 28.12
N LYS A 423 -0.31 4.15 27.67
CA LYS A 423 -0.79 5.33 28.39
C LYS A 423 -2.21 5.72 27.94
#